data_b6f41193d085419a2ca474f9b5963686
#
_entry.id   b6f41193d085419a2ca474f9b5963686
#
_cell.length_a   1.000
_cell.length_b   1.000
_cell.length_c   1.000
_cell.angle_alpha   90.00
_cell.angle_beta   90.00
_cell.angle_gamma   90.00
#
_symmetry.space_group_name_H-M   'P 1'
#
loop_
_entity.id
_entity.type
_entity.pdbx_description
1 polymer ?
#
loop_
_entity_poly.entity_id
_entity_poly.type
_entity_poly.pdbx_seq_one_letter_code
_entity_poly.pdbx_strand_id
1 'polypeptide(L)'
;MSGRTLESDYMYWAKNQAPVTYALGSSEVPHFPMSRWAIDPATLELDGASRYRYPPLREALARQAGVTPDRVTMADGTSMANMLAMAGLIAPGDAVLIEHPVYEPLVAAARFLGAEVRHFSRHGPDFVLDPAAVKAALTERTTLIVLTNLHNPTGNLTDTETLRAIGALGPRVLVDEVYLDAAPGQRTAALLGDAFVCTGSLTKVYGLSGLRCGWILADPDLTERFWRLNELFGVAQGHASERLSLMALERLDEIVGDTPALLARNRALANAFFAGRDDLEVAPMTHNVTCFPRLRQGDVDALNLRLRAAYDTSIVPGCFFGLADHFRLGVGQPTEMVAAGLERLGRALDELA
;
A
#
# COMPACT_ATOMS: atom_id res chain seq x y z
N MET A 1 3.01 8.54 -31.34
CA MET A 1 2.83 9.05 -29.95
C MET A 1 2.34 7.87 -29.16
N SER A 2 3.16 7.26 -28.28
CA SER A 2 2.66 6.29 -27.33
C SER A 2 1.67 7.03 -26.44
N GLY A 3 0.40 6.58 -26.45
CA GLY A 3 -0.64 7.21 -25.68
C GLY A 3 -0.27 7.25 -24.20
N ARG A 4 -0.46 8.41 -23.57
CA ARG A 4 -0.32 8.59 -22.12
C ARG A 4 -1.33 7.68 -21.43
N THR A 5 -0.91 6.86 -20.47
CA THR A 5 -1.85 6.06 -19.65
C THR A 5 -2.74 7.02 -18.84
N LEU A 6 -4.07 6.84 -18.92
CA LEU A 6 -5.06 7.70 -18.24
C LEU A 6 -5.90 6.91 -17.23
N GLU A 7 -5.62 5.64 -17.02
CA GLU A 7 -6.41 4.73 -16.20
C GLU A 7 -5.53 3.72 -15.47
N SER A 8 -6.10 3.06 -14.48
CA SER A 8 -5.53 1.91 -13.78
C SER A 8 -6.51 0.76 -13.91
N ASP A 9 -6.11 -0.30 -14.61
CA ASP A 9 -6.92 -1.49 -14.83
C ASP A 9 -7.29 -2.16 -13.49
N TYR A 10 -6.32 -2.23 -12.57
CA TYR A 10 -6.55 -2.76 -11.24
C TYR A 10 -7.60 -1.95 -10.47
N MET A 11 -7.48 -0.62 -10.45
CA MET A 11 -8.41 0.23 -9.70
C MET A 11 -9.81 0.19 -10.30
N TYR A 12 -9.92 0.20 -11.62
CA TYR A 12 -11.20 0.04 -12.30
C TYR A 12 -11.84 -1.30 -11.93
N TRP A 13 -11.09 -2.40 -12.06
CA TRP A 13 -11.57 -3.72 -11.68
C TRP A 13 -12.00 -3.76 -10.20
N ALA A 14 -11.14 -3.34 -9.28
CA ALA A 14 -11.37 -3.43 -7.84
C ALA A 14 -12.60 -2.61 -7.36
N LYS A 15 -12.90 -1.49 -8.03
CA LYS A 15 -14.02 -0.60 -7.65
C LYS A 15 -15.34 -0.94 -8.31
N ASN A 16 -15.32 -1.71 -9.42
CA ASN A 16 -16.52 -2.06 -10.16
C ASN A 16 -17.00 -3.51 -9.93
N GLN A 17 -16.33 -4.26 -9.04
CA GLN A 17 -16.80 -5.60 -8.68
C GLN A 17 -18.02 -5.54 -7.76
N ALA A 18 -18.99 -6.43 -8.02
CA ALA A 18 -20.08 -6.63 -7.08
C ALA A 18 -19.53 -7.05 -5.69
N PRO A 19 -20.11 -6.58 -4.59
CA PRO A 19 -19.66 -6.98 -3.26
C PRO A 19 -19.86 -8.49 -3.05
N VAL A 20 -19.03 -9.06 -2.19
CA VAL A 20 -19.13 -10.45 -1.74
C VAL A 20 -19.02 -10.49 -0.20
N THR A 21 -19.62 -11.52 0.41
CA THR A 21 -19.60 -11.68 1.87
C THR A 21 -18.18 -12.01 2.37
N TYR A 22 -17.45 -12.87 1.65
CA TYR A 22 -16.11 -13.33 2.08
C TYR A 22 -15.02 -12.67 1.21
N ALA A 23 -14.76 -11.40 1.51
CA ALA A 23 -13.86 -10.57 0.72
C ALA A 23 -12.38 -10.85 1.04
N LEU A 24 -11.86 -12.03 0.69
CA LEU A 24 -10.42 -12.34 0.82
C LEU A 24 -9.55 -11.48 -0.11
N GLY A 25 -10.13 -10.81 -1.10
CA GLY A 25 -9.42 -9.81 -1.91
C GLY A 25 -9.14 -8.49 -1.19
N SER A 26 -9.76 -8.25 -0.02
CA SER A 26 -9.55 -7.03 0.77
C SER A 26 -8.12 -6.97 1.32
N SER A 27 -7.52 -5.79 1.27
CA SER A 27 -6.17 -5.52 1.78
C SER A 27 -6.18 -4.51 2.93
N GLU A 28 -7.30 -4.39 3.62
CA GLU A 28 -7.52 -3.46 4.74
C GLU A 28 -7.90 -4.23 6.00
N VAL A 29 -7.58 -3.67 7.16
CA VAL A 29 -8.15 -4.12 8.44
C VAL A 29 -9.60 -3.63 8.57
N PRO A 30 -10.40 -4.14 9.54
CA PRO A 30 -11.76 -3.67 9.77
C PRO A 30 -11.79 -2.16 10.03
N HIS A 31 -12.82 -1.51 9.53
CA HIS A 31 -12.98 -0.07 9.74
C HIS A 31 -13.16 0.26 11.22
N PHE A 32 -12.43 1.27 11.69
CA PHE A 32 -12.63 1.80 13.03
C PHE A 32 -13.92 2.63 13.06
N PRO A 33 -14.89 2.30 13.95
CA PRO A 33 -16.14 3.03 14.02
C PRO A 33 -15.95 4.34 14.79
N MET A 34 -15.71 5.44 14.08
CA MET A 34 -15.55 6.77 14.69
C MET A 34 -16.75 7.23 15.50
N SER A 35 -17.92 6.58 15.36
CA SER A 35 -19.09 6.79 16.22
C SER A 35 -18.84 6.45 17.69
N ARG A 36 -17.72 5.78 18.02
CA ARG A 36 -17.27 5.60 19.42
C ARG A 36 -16.83 6.92 20.08
N TRP A 37 -16.49 7.91 19.27
CA TRP A 37 -16.07 9.21 19.77
C TRP A 37 -17.24 10.20 19.72
N ALA A 38 -17.42 10.94 20.81
CA ALA A 38 -18.32 12.08 20.83
C ALA A 38 -17.64 13.26 20.13
N ILE A 39 -17.84 13.36 18.81
CA ILE A 39 -17.27 14.44 17.99
C ILE A 39 -18.22 15.62 18.06
N ASP A 40 -17.75 16.74 18.63
CA ASP A 40 -18.47 18.01 18.56
C ASP A 40 -18.31 18.60 17.16
N PRO A 41 -19.37 18.78 16.36
CA PRO A 41 -19.29 19.38 15.03
C PRO A 41 -18.62 20.75 15.01
N ALA A 42 -18.70 21.54 16.09
CA ALA A 42 -18.04 22.84 16.19
C ALA A 42 -16.51 22.73 16.14
N THR A 43 -15.92 21.61 16.59
CA THR A 43 -14.47 21.38 16.53
C THR A 43 -13.96 21.11 15.12
N LEU A 44 -14.86 20.80 14.18
CA LEU A 44 -14.50 20.60 12.78
C LEU A 44 -14.29 21.90 12.02
N GLU A 45 -14.72 23.03 12.58
CA GLU A 45 -14.55 24.37 12.00
C GLU A 45 -15.02 24.45 10.53
N LEU A 46 -16.17 23.84 10.19
CA LEU A 46 -16.62 23.64 8.80
C LEU A 46 -16.86 24.96 8.06
N ASP A 47 -17.21 26.02 8.77
CA ASP A 47 -17.42 27.38 8.30
C ASP A 47 -16.16 28.27 8.42
N GLY A 48 -15.08 27.73 8.98
CA GLY A 48 -13.80 28.42 9.12
C GLY A 48 -13.01 28.47 7.81
N ALA A 49 -12.05 29.40 7.75
CA ALA A 49 -11.08 29.44 6.64
C ALA A 49 -10.19 28.22 6.66
N SER A 50 -10.02 27.55 5.52
CA SER A 50 -9.04 26.47 5.37
C SER A 50 -7.63 27.01 5.65
N ARG A 51 -6.83 26.24 6.39
CA ARG A 51 -5.46 26.59 6.72
C ARG A 51 -4.52 25.83 5.81
N TYR A 52 -3.79 26.55 5.00
CA TYR A 52 -2.74 25.98 4.15
C TYR A 52 -1.69 25.26 5.01
N ARG A 53 -1.37 24.01 4.64
CA ARG A 53 -0.39 23.15 5.34
C ARG A 53 -0.73 22.90 6.80
N TYR A 54 -1.99 22.75 7.15
CA TYR A 54 -2.52 22.69 8.51
C TYR A 54 -1.49 22.22 9.58
N PRO A 55 -0.87 23.17 10.34
CA PRO A 55 0.30 22.87 11.17
C PRO A 55 0.06 21.78 12.22
N PRO A 56 -1.08 21.74 12.96
CA PRO A 56 -1.27 20.71 13.99
C PRO A 56 -1.24 19.29 13.44
N LEU A 57 -1.83 19.01 12.27
CA LEU A 57 -1.80 17.70 11.65
C LEU A 57 -0.40 17.35 11.17
N ARG A 58 0.30 18.32 10.56
CA ARG A 58 1.68 18.15 10.09
C ARG A 58 2.63 17.81 11.24
N GLU A 59 2.50 18.50 12.37
CA GLU A 59 3.27 18.22 13.58
C GLU A 59 2.96 16.85 14.19
N ALA A 60 1.69 16.43 14.18
CA ALA A 60 1.29 15.12 14.67
C ALA A 60 1.85 13.99 13.79
N LEU A 61 1.80 14.13 12.46
CA LEU A 61 2.42 13.20 11.51
C LEU A 61 3.95 13.15 11.68
N ALA A 62 4.59 14.29 11.87
CA ALA A 62 6.03 14.37 12.10
C ALA A 62 6.43 13.62 13.39
N ARG A 63 5.69 13.81 14.48
CA ARG A 63 5.92 13.07 15.75
C ARG A 63 5.73 11.58 15.57
N GLN A 64 4.67 11.15 14.87
CA GLN A 64 4.39 9.73 14.59
C GLN A 64 5.54 9.09 13.81
N ALA A 65 6.01 9.75 12.75
CA ALA A 65 7.09 9.26 11.91
C ALA A 65 8.49 9.41 12.54
N GLY A 66 8.65 10.26 13.56
CA GLY A 66 9.92 10.59 14.18
C GLY A 66 10.82 11.51 13.33
N VAL A 67 10.19 12.36 12.52
CA VAL A 67 10.87 13.38 11.69
C VAL A 67 10.50 14.79 12.15
N THR A 68 11.12 15.81 11.56
CA THR A 68 10.73 17.21 11.78
C THR A 68 9.55 17.61 10.87
N PRO A 69 8.70 18.59 11.27
CA PRO A 69 7.53 18.98 10.48
C PRO A 69 7.85 19.48 9.06
N ASP A 70 9.03 20.03 8.82
CA ASP A 70 9.49 20.49 7.51
C ASP A 70 9.78 19.33 6.53
N ARG A 71 9.75 18.08 7.02
CA ARG A 71 9.87 16.85 6.22
C ARG A 71 8.52 16.23 5.84
N VAL A 72 7.40 16.85 6.18
CA VAL A 72 6.06 16.29 5.98
C VAL A 72 5.26 17.09 4.97
N THR A 73 4.78 16.42 3.92
CA THR A 73 3.71 16.92 3.02
C THR A 73 2.47 16.07 3.22
N MET A 74 1.31 16.69 3.38
CA MET A 74 0.03 15.98 3.50
C MET A 74 -0.56 15.72 2.10
N ALA A 75 -1.34 14.64 1.97
CA ALA A 75 -2.01 14.25 0.72
C ALA A 75 -3.32 13.51 0.98
N ASP A 76 -4.19 13.41 -0.03
CA ASP A 76 -5.48 12.71 0.07
C ASP A 76 -5.32 11.19 -0.06
N GLY A 77 -4.74 10.58 0.98
CA GLY A 77 -4.38 9.16 1.05
C GLY A 77 -3.11 8.84 0.29
N THR A 78 -2.63 7.59 0.42
CA THR A 78 -1.35 7.15 -0.19
C THR A 78 -1.37 7.24 -1.71
N SER A 79 -2.51 7.04 -2.38
CA SER A 79 -2.58 7.13 -3.85
C SER A 79 -2.22 8.52 -4.35
N MET A 80 -2.74 9.58 -3.70
CA MET A 80 -2.37 10.96 -4.04
C MET A 80 -0.95 11.27 -3.57
N ALA A 81 -0.51 10.75 -2.43
CA ALA A 81 0.86 10.90 -1.95
C ALA A 81 1.87 10.33 -2.96
N ASN A 82 1.64 9.11 -3.47
CA ASN A 82 2.47 8.49 -4.50
C ASN A 82 2.48 9.30 -5.80
N MET A 83 1.30 9.73 -6.26
CA MET A 83 1.18 10.53 -7.48
C MET A 83 1.92 11.87 -7.34
N LEU A 84 1.76 12.56 -6.23
CA LEU A 84 2.41 13.84 -5.95
C LEU A 84 3.93 13.69 -5.82
N ALA A 85 4.39 12.65 -5.11
CA ALA A 85 5.81 12.34 -4.99
C ALA A 85 6.44 12.04 -6.36
N MET A 86 5.81 11.16 -7.15
CA MET A 86 6.28 10.86 -8.50
C MET A 86 6.28 12.10 -9.41
N ALA A 87 5.21 12.90 -9.39
CA ALA A 87 5.12 14.11 -10.20
C ALA A 87 6.18 15.18 -9.85
N GLY A 88 6.64 15.19 -8.59
CA GLY A 88 7.74 16.06 -8.17
C GLY A 88 9.14 15.51 -8.46
N LEU A 89 9.27 14.22 -8.78
CA LEU A 89 10.54 13.54 -8.97
C LEU A 89 10.82 13.13 -10.43
N ILE A 90 9.79 13.01 -11.26
CA ILE A 90 9.86 12.48 -12.63
C ILE A 90 9.69 13.61 -13.62
N ALA A 91 10.60 13.71 -14.58
CA ALA A 91 10.41 14.47 -15.81
C ALA A 91 10.01 13.55 -16.97
N PRO A 92 9.23 14.02 -17.97
CA PRO A 92 8.91 13.22 -19.15
C PRO A 92 10.18 12.69 -19.84
N GLY A 93 10.25 11.38 -20.05
CA GLY A 93 11.40 10.69 -20.65
C GLY A 93 12.42 10.14 -19.65
N ASP A 94 12.27 10.42 -18.36
CA ASP A 94 13.06 9.76 -17.32
C ASP A 94 12.78 8.24 -17.30
N ALA A 95 13.77 7.46 -16.89
CA ALA A 95 13.58 6.07 -16.58
C ALA A 95 13.24 5.89 -15.09
N VAL A 96 12.14 5.21 -14.81
CA VAL A 96 11.71 4.85 -13.45
C VAL A 96 11.82 3.34 -13.28
N LEU A 97 12.59 2.90 -12.30
CA LEU A 97 12.81 1.50 -12.01
C LEU A 97 11.87 1.04 -10.90
N ILE A 98 10.92 0.18 -11.21
CA ILE A 98 9.86 -0.26 -10.30
C ILE A 98 10.03 -1.77 -10.02
N GLU A 99 9.82 -2.19 -8.77
CA GLU A 99 9.82 -3.61 -8.39
C GLU A 99 8.80 -4.43 -9.20
N HIS A 100 9.04 -5.76 -9.27
CA HIS A 100 8.10 -6.71 -9.87
C HIS A 100 8.09 -8.01 -9.04
N PRO A 101 6.91 -8.59 -8.70
CA PRO A 101 5.56 -8.05 -8.95
C PRO A 101 5.30 -6.73 -8.24
N VAL A 102 4.28 -5.98 -8.67
CA VAL A 102 4.04 -4.62 -8.17
C VAL A 102 2.56 -4.26 -8.12
N TYR A 103 2.21 -3.37 -7.22
CA TYR A 103 0.92 -2.68 -7.17
C TYR A 103 0.76 -1.81 -8.43
N GLU A 104 -0.09 -2.23 -9.38
CA GLU A 104 -0.24 -1.66 -10.72
C GLU A 104 -0.39 -0.13 -10.75
N PRO A 105 -1.14 0.54 -9.82
CA PRO A 105 -1.27 1.99 -9.84
C PRO A 105 0.04 2.77 -9.75
N LEU A 106 1.11 2.20 -9.20
CA LEU A 106 2.44 2.83 -9.21
C LEU A 106 3.02 2.86 -10.64
N VAL A 107 2.82 1.79 -11.41
CA VAL A 107 3.21 1.73 -12.83
C VAL A 107 2.38 2.69 -13.67
N ALA A 108 1.06 2.70 -13.46
CA ALA A 108 0.14 3.59 -14.15
C ALA A 108 0.48 5.07 -13.91
N ALA A 109 0.79 5.45 -12.66
CA ALA A 109 1.18 6.81 -12.30
C ALA A 109 2.49 7.24 -12.99
N ALA A 110 3.52 6.38 -12.98
CA ALA A 110 4.79 6.67 -13.67
C ALA A 110 4.60 6.85 -15.18
N ARG A 111 3.82 5.97 -15.82
CA ARG A 111 3.47 6.07 -17.25
C ARG A 111 2.63 7.31 -17.56
N PHE A 112 1.68 7.66 -16.68
CA PHE A 112 0.91 8.89 -16.81
C PHE A 112 1.81 10.14 -16.84
N LEU A 113 2.88 10.15 -16.05
CA LEU A 113 3.86 11.23 -16.01
C LEU A 113 4.84 11.20 -17.19
N GLY A 114 4.75 10.22 -18.08
CA GLY A 114 5.59 10.10 -19.28
C GLY A 114 6.94 9.43 -19.03
N ALA A 115 7.10 8.71 -17.93
CA ALA A 115 8.31 7.96 -17.64
C ALA A 115 8.42 6.68 -18.50
N GLU A 116 9.65 6.28 -18.81
CA GLU A 116 9.99 4.94 -19.25
C GLU A 116 10.02 4.03 -18.02
N VAL A 117 9.03 3.15 -17.88
CA VAL A 117 8.98 2.20 -16.76
C VAL A 117 9.84 0.99 -17.07
N ARG A 118 10.77 0.70 -16.20
CA ARG A 118 11.60 -0.52 -16.18
C ARG A 118 11.35 -1.28 -14.89
N HIS A 119 11.64 -2.59 -14.90
CA HIS A 119 11.41 -3.44 -13.74
C HIS A 119 12.70 -4.13 -13.27
N PHE A 120 12.80 -4.33 -11.96
CA PHE A 120 13.66 -5.33 -11.34
C PHE A 120 12.79 -6.36 -10.64
N SER A 121 13.21 -7.61 -10.65
CA SER A 121 12.41 -8.70 -10.06
C SER A 121 12.81 -8.96 -8.62
N ARG A 122 11.82 -9.21 -7.77
CA ARG A 122 12.02 -9.90 -6.50
C ARG A 122 12.12 -11.39 -6.74
N HIS A 123 12.89 -12.11 -5.93
CA HIS A 123 13.28 -13.50 -6.18
C HIS A 123 12.76 -14.47 -5.12
N GLY A 124 12.63 -15.74 -5.54
CA GLY A 124 12.19 -16.84 -4.68
C GLY A 124 10.69 -16.82 -4.36
N PRO A 125 10.19 -17.84 -3.66
CA PRO A 125 8.77 -17.93 -3.26
C PRO A 125 8.38 -16.89 -2.23
N ASP A 126 9.34 -16.31 -1.53
CA ASP A 126 9.20 -15.23 -0.55
C ASP A 126 9.47 -13.83 -1.16
N PHE A 127 9.74 -13.75 -2.46
CA PHE A 127 9.93 -12.49 -3.18
C PHE A 127 10.95 -11.55 -2.50
N VAL A 128 12.13 -12.07 -2.23
CA VAL A 128 13.22 -11.30 -1.59
C VAL A 128 13.67 -10.16 -2.50
N LEU A 129 13.91 -9.00 -1.91
CA LEU A 129 14.49 -7.84 -2.57
C LEU A 129 16.02 -7.93 -2.52
N ASP A 130 16.65 -8.05 -3.69
CA ASP A 130 18.11 -8.11 -3.83
C ASP A 130 18.67 -6.78 -4.35
N PRO A 131 19.49 -6.04 -3.57
CA PRO A 131 20.15 -4.82 -4.04
C PRO A 131 21.01 -5.01 -5.28
N ALA A 132 21.58 -6.21 -5.48
CA ALA A 132 22.36 -6.49 -6.69
C ALA A 132 21.49 -6.55 -7.95
N ALA A 133 20.28 -7.14 -7.84
CA ALA A 133 19.30 -7.14 -8.93
C ALA A 133 18.81 -5.71 -9.25
N VAL A 134 18.57 -4.89 -8.23
CA VAL A 134 18.22 -3.47 -8.42
C VAL A 134 19.34 -2.74 -9.15
N LYS A 135 20.60 -2.89 -8.69
CA LYS A 135 21.77 -2.27 -9.31
C LYS A 135 21.95 -2.67 -10.77
N ALA A 136 21.78 -3.96 -11.09
CA ALA A 136 21.93 -4.48 -12.46
C ALA A 136 20.87 -3.94 -13.43
N ALA A 137 19.69 -3.54 -12.93
CA ALA A 137 18.61 -2.99 -13.73
C ALA A 137 18.68 -1.45 -13.93
N LEU A 138 19.57 -0.76 -13.21
CA LEU A 138 19.78 0.69 -13.37
C LEU A 138 20.32 1.04 -14.75
N THR A 139 19.95 2.22 -15.21
CA THR A 139 20.52 2.87 -16.40
C THR A 139 20.96 4.29 -16.03
N GLU A 140 21.74 4.94 -16.88
CA GLU A 140 22.16 6.34 -16.70
C GLU A 140 20.96 7.32 -16.64
N ARG A 141 19.81 6.92 -17.20
CA ARG A 141 18.56 7.71 -17.17
C ARG A 141 17.66 7.38 -16.00
N THR A 142 18.04 6.42 -15.13
CA THR A 142 17.20 6.06 -13.97
C THR A 142 17.28 7.17 -12.91
N THR A 143 16.16 7.86 -12.70
CA THR A 143 16.05 8.97 -11.73
C THR A 143 15.34 8.55 -10.44
N LEU A 144 14.51 7.50 -10.51
CA LEU A 144 13.70 7.04 -9.39
C LEU A 144 13.64 5.51 -9.34
N ILE A 145 13.81 4.96 -8.13
CA ILE A 145 13.50 3.56 -7.78
C ILE A 145 12.20 3.58 -6.99
N VAL A 146 11.25 2.71 -7.30
CA VAL A 146 9.95 2.63 -6.62
C VAL A 146 9.74 1.23 -6.07
N LEU A 147 9.41 1.15 -4.79
CA LEU A 147 9.10 -0.10 -4.09
C LEU A 147 8.05 0.11 -3.00
N THR A 148 7.47 -0.97 -2.50
CA THR A 148 6.53 -0.98 -1.39
C THR A 148 7.11 -1.72 -0.19
N ASN A 149 6.87 -1.23 1.03
CA ASN A 149 7.28 -1.90 2.26
C ASN A 149 6.21 -1.71 3.38
N LEU A 150 5.48 -2.72 3.80
CA LEU A 150 5.52 -4.12 3.33
C LEU A 150 5.17 -4.24 1.85
N HIS A 151 5.80 -5.20 1.19
CA HIS A 151 5.62 -5.40 -0.25
C HIS A 151 4.17 -5.75 -0.63
N ASN A 152 3.60 -5.03 -1.57
CA ASN A 152 2.29 -5.35 -2.14
C ASN A 152 2.49 -5.93 -3.55
N PRO A 153 2.20 -7.24 -3.77
CA PRO A 153 1.11 -8.02 -3.12
C PRO A 153 1.53 -9.00 -2.03
N THR A 154 2.80 -9.30 -1.80
CA THR A 154 3.23 -10.45 -0.98
C THR A 154 3.12 -10.19 0.53
N GLY A 155 3.15 -8.92 0.96
CA GLY A 155 3.18 -8.53 2.36
C GLY A 155 4.55 -8.70 3.04
N ASN A 156 5.60 -9.03 2.31
CA ASN A 156 6.93 -9.25 2.89
C ASN A 156 7.59 -7.95 3.31
N LEU A 157 8.27 -8.00 4.44
CA LEU A 157 9.07 -6.91 4.97
C LEU A 157 10.45 -6.92 4.33
N THR A 158 10.87 -5.78 3.79
CA THR A 158 12.27 -5.54 3.42
C THR A 158 12.99 -4.94 4.63
N ASP A 159 14.12 -5.54 5.01
CA ASP A 159 14.90 -5.09 6.15
C ASP A 159 15.65 -3.77 5.89
N THR A 160 16.07 -3.14 7.00
CA THR A 160 16.72 -1.84 6.99
C THR A 160 18.08 -1.85 6.26
N GLU A 161 18.83 -2.95 6.31
CA GLU A 161 20.14 -3.08 5.65
C GLU A 161 19.97 -3.12 4.13
N THR A 162 19.05 -3.92 3.66
CA THR A 162 18.65 -3.98 2.24
C THR A 162 18.19 -2.59 1.73
N LEU A 163 17.34 -1.88 2.50
CA LEU A 163 16.92 -0.53 2.13
C LEU A 163 18.11 0.43 2.05
N ARG A 164 19.02 0.43 3.02
CA ARG A 164 20.23 1.27 2.97
C ARG A 164 21.09 1.00 1.74
N ALA A 165 21.26 -0.30 1.39
CA ALA A 165 22.02 -0.67 0.21
C ALA A 165 21.38 -0.11 -1.07
N ILE A 166 20.04 -0.13 -1.17
CA ILE A 166 19.33 0.45 -2.30
C ILE A 166 19.45 1.99 -2.31
N GLY A 167 19.29 2.65 -1.16
CA GLY A 167 19.44 4.09 -1.03
C GLY A 167 20.83 4.62 -1.43
N ALA A 168 21.85 3.76 -1.35
CA ALA A 168 23.22 4.09 -1.76
C ALA A 168 23.47 3.94 -3.28
N LEU A 169 22.48 3.51 -4.08
CA LEU A 169 22.67 3.28 -5.52
C LEU A 169 22.66 4.57 -6.37
N GLY A 170 22.27 5.70 -5.80
CA GLY A 170 22.31 7.02 -6.45
C GLY A 170 20.95 7.64 -6.77
N PRO A 171 20.01 6.95 -7.46
CA PRO A 171 18.67 7.47 -7.68
C PRO A 171 17.88 7.67 -6.37
N ARG A 172 16.89 8.57 -6.36
CA ARG A 172 15.93 8.65 -5.26
C ARG A 172 15.13 7.35 -5.13
N VAL A 173 14.69 7.02 -3.92
CA VAL A 173 13.92 5.81 -3.64
C VAL A 173 12.56 6.22 -3.07
N LEU A 174 11.49 6.00 -3.83
CA LEU A 174 10.12 6.11 -3.35
C LEU A 174 9.71 4.80 -2.71
N VAL A 175 9.34 4.85 -1.43
CA VAL A 175 8.84 3.69 -0.68
C VAL A 175 7.39 3.93 -0.28
N ASP A 176 6.46 3.16 -0.83
CA ASP A 176 5.09 3.14 -0.33
C ASP A 176 5.03 2.28 0.94
N GLU A 177 4.83 2.92 2.08
CA GLU A 177 4.84 2.32 3.42
C GLU A 177 3.44 2.15 4.01
N VAL A 178 2.40 2.13 3.19
CA VAL A 178 1.01 2.08 3.67
C VAL A 178 0.70 0.88 4.58
N TYR A 179 1.51 -0.16 4.56
CA TYR A 179 1.39 -1.36 5.40
C TYR A 179 2.46 -1.47 6.50
N LEU A 180 3.40 -0.54 6.60
CA LEU A 180 4.56 -0.66 7.49
C LEU A 180 4.16 -0.89 8.95
N ASP A 181 3.13 -0.20 9.42
CA ASP A 181 2.63 -0.28 10.79
C ASP A 181 1.96 -1.62 11.15
N ALA A 182 1.74 -2.51 10.15
CA ALA A 182 1.34 -3.90 10.42
C ALA A 182 2.50 -4.75 10.98
N ALA A 183 3.75 -4.30 10.83
CA ALA A 183 4.96 -4.93 11.35
C ALA A 183 5.45 -4.18 12.60
N PRO A 184 5.22 -4.69 13.81
CA PRO A 184 5.56 -3.99 15.04
C PRO A 184 7.05 -3.63 15.13
N GLY A 185 7.34 -2.41 15.59
CA GLY A 185 8.71 -1.94 15.80
C GLY A 185 9.42 -1.46 14.54
N GLN A 186 8.80 -1.54 13.36
CA GLN A 186 9.36 -0.98 12.14
C GLN A 186 9.25 0.55 12.13
N ARG A 187 10.18 1.17 11.42
CA ARG A 187 10.23 2.62 11.26
C ARG A 187 10.38 2.96 9.78
N THR A 188 9.86 4.14 9.42
CA THR A 188 9.93 4.65 8.06
C THR A 188 11.36 4.71 7.52
N ALA A 189 11.54 4.36 6.24
CA ALA A 189 12.81 4.48 5.54
C ALA A 189 13.26 5.95 5.39
N ALA A 190 12.38 6.93 5.56
CA ALA A 190 12.75 8.35 5.59
C ALA A 190 13.78 8.69 6.67
N LEU A 191 13.91 7.88 7.72
CA LEU A 191 14.95 8.01 8.76
C LEU A 191 16.32 7.48 8.34
N LEU A 192 16.42 6.79 7.20
CA LEU A 192 17.67 6.23 6.70
C LEU A 192 18.50 7.25 5.89
N GLY A 193 17.90 8.38 5.52
CA GLY A 193 18.59 9.47 4.83
C GLY A 193 17.77 10.10 3.71
N ASP A 194 18.29 11.15 3.12
CA ASP A 194 17.58 11.99 2.14
C ASP A 194 17.37 11.31 0.77
N ALA A 195 17.99 10.16 0.52
CA ALA A 195 17.69 9.35 -0.66
C ALA A 195 16.23 8.86 -0.70
N PHE A 196 15.58 8.75 0.45
CA PHE A 196 14.25 8.18 0.59
C PHE A 196 13.15 9.22 0.57
N VAL A 197 12.09 8.90 -0.17
CA VAL A 197 10.79 9.56 -0.14
C VAL A 197 9.78 8.50 0.24
N CYS A 198 9.12 8.64 1.39
CA CYS A 198 8.23 7.62 1.91
C CYS A 198 6.79 8.12 1.93
N THR A 199 5.85 7.26 1.58
CA THR A 199 4.42 7.60 1.59
C THR A 199 3.64 6.68 2.52
N GLY A 200 2.61 7.20 3.15
CA GLY A 200 1.77 6.45 4.06
C GLY A 200 0.38 7.04 4.18
N SER A 201 -0.50 6.35 4.92
CA SER A 201 -1.84 6.86 5.22
C SER A 201 -2.50 6.12 6.38
N LEU A 202 -3.57 6.69 6.93
CA LEU A 202 -4.45 6.05 7.91
C LEU A 202 -5.43 5.02 7.27
N THR A 203 -5.27 4.69 5.99
CA THR A 203 -6.24 3.89 5.24
C THR A 203 -6.20 2.40 5.61
N LYS A 204 -5.02 1.77 5.51
CA LYS A 204 -4.92 0.29 5.46
C LYS A 204 -4.87 -0.36 6.82
N VAL A 205 -3.89 0.02 7.63
CA VAL A 205 -3.62 -0.61 8.94
C VAL A 205 -4.49 -0.03 10.04
N TYR A 206 -5.04 1.15 9.82
CA TYR A 206 -5.87 1.86 10.82
C TYR A 206 -7.37 1.81 10.51
N GLY A 207 -7.78 1.29 9.34
CA GLY A 207 -9.20 1.17 8.98
C GLY A 207 -9.93 2.52 8.82
N LEU A 208 -9.21 3.60 8.52
CA LEU A 208 -9.74 4.97 8.41
C LEU A 208 -9.71 5.50 6.98
N SER A 209 -10.06 4.65 6.01
CA SER A 209 -10.01 4.99 4.59
C SER A 209 -10.85 6.23 4.22
N GLY A 210 -11.94 6.50 4.93
CA GLY A 210 -12.83 7.64 4.71
C GLY A 210 -12.20 8.99 5.04
N LEU A 211 -11.21 9.05 5.92
CA LEU A 211 -10.51 10.29 6.27
C LEU A 211 -9.62 10.82 5.15
N ARG A 212 -9.23 9.99 4.20
CA ARG A 212 -8.27 10.36 3.14
C ARG A 212 -6.97 10.98 3.67
N CYS A 213 -6.57 10.68 4.91
CA CYS A 213 -5.33 11.16 5.50
C CYS A 213 -4.15 10.35 4.96
N GLY A 214 -3.31 10.99 4.19
CA GLY A 214 -2.04 10.47 3.69
C GLY A 214 -0.93 11.50 3.82
N TRP A 215 0.30 11.05 3.66
CA TRP A 215 1.49 11.89 3.78
C TRP A 215 2.63 11.42 2.90
N ILE A 216 3.56 12.35 2.66
CA ILE A 216 4.88 12.11 2.09
C ILE A 216 5.91 12.58 3.12
N LEU A 217 6.93 11.76 3.36
CA LEU A 217 8.09 12.09 4.17
C LEU A 217 9.30 12.18 3.24
N ALA A 218 9.98 13.34 3.25
CA ALA A 218 11.13 13.59 2.39
C ALA A 218 12.10 14.59 3.03
N ASP A 219 13.20 14.90 2.36
CA ASP A 219 14.02 16.05 2.74
C ASP A 219 13.25 17.37 2.62
N PRO A 220 13.66 18.45 3.32
CA PRO A 220 12.90 19.71 3.35
C PRO A 220 12.72 20.35 1.98
N ASP A 221 13.71 20.27 1.08
CA ASP A 221 13.63 20.87 -0.26
C ASP A 221 12.61 20.17 -1.14
N LEU A 222 12.58 18.82 -1.11
CA LEU A 222 11.54 18.04 -1.78
C LEU A 222 10.17 18.25 -1.14
N THR A 223 10.09 18.35 0.18
CA THR A 223 8.84 18.64 0.90
C THR A 223 8.25 19.98 0.42
N GLU A 224 9.06 21.02 0.30
CA GLU A 224 8.60 22.32 -0.24
C GLU A 224 8.16 22.18 -1.71
N ARG A 225 8.90 21.43 -2.54
CA ARG A 225 8.52 21.15 -3.92
C ARG A 225 7.16 20.44 -4.00
N PHE A 226 6.90 19.45 -3.16
CA PHE A 226 5.62 18.72 -3.14
C PHE A 226 4.47 19.63 -2.71
N TRP A 227 4.67 20.51 -1.74
CA TRP A 227 3.68 21.50 -1.36
C TRP A 227 3.35 22.45 -2.52
N ARG A 228 4.37 22.99 -3.21
CA ARG A 228 4.19 23.85 -4.36
C ARG A 228 3.48 23.15 -5.52
N LEU A 229 3.81 21.87 -5.73
CA LEU A 229 3.14 21.06 -6.74
C LEU A 229 1.67 20.78 -6.37
N ASN A 230 1.38 20.52 -5.10
CA ASN A 230 0.02 20.30 -4.63
C ASN A 230 -0.91 21.52 -4.84
N GLU A 231 -0.37 22.73 -4.90
CA GLU A 231 -1.13 23.95 -5.25
C GLU A 231 -1.78 23.84 -6.64
N LEU A 232 -1.24 23.03 -7.56
CA LEU A 232 -1.80 22.79 -8.88
C LEU A 232 -2.95 21.76 -8.90
N PHE A 233 -3.11 20.98 -7.82
CA PHE A 233 -4.13 19.93 -7.72
C PHE A 233 -5.27 20.33 -6.78
N GLY A 234 -5.00 20.45 -5.50
CA GLY A 234 -6.02 20.62 -4.48
C GLY A 234 -5.79 21.75 -3.49
N VAL A 235 -4.62 22.39 -3.52
CA VAL A 235 -4.17 23.45 -2.59
C VAL A 235 -4.09 22.95 -1.14
N ALA A 236 -5.18 22.44 -0.56
CA ALA A 236 -5.28 21.90 0.79
C ALA A 236 -6.25 20.70 0.81
N GLN A 237 -6.13 19.84 1.81
CA GLN A 237 -7.10 18.78 2.06
C GLN A 237 -8.44 19.36 2.55
N GLY A 238 -9.45 18.49 2.56
CA GLY A 238 -10.74 18.83 3.16
C GLY A 238 -10.59 19.16 4.66
N HIS A 239 -11.03 20.34 5.06
CA HIS A 239 -10.84 20.89 6.40
C HIS A 239 -11.30 19.96 7.54
N ALA A 240 -12.52 19.39 7.42
CA ALA A 240 -13.02 18.42 8.37
C ALA A 240 -12.16 17.14 8.44
N SER A 241 -11.64 16.70 7.29
CA SER A 241 -10.75 15.54 7.21
C SER A 241 -9.45 15.77 7.99
N GLU A 242 -8.85 16.94 7.87
CA GLU A 242 -7.64 17.30 8.63
C GLU A 242 -7.87 17.29 10.14
N ARG A 243 -9.02 17.82 10.61
CA ARG A 243 -9.39 17.83 12.04
C ARG A 243 -9.59 16.41 12.58
N LEU A 244 -10.37 15.61 11.86
CA LEU A 244 -10.63 14.22 12.24
C LEU A 244 -9.35 13.36 12.16
N SER A 245 -8.46 13.65 11.22
CA SER A 245 -7.17 12.97 11.10
C SER A 245 -6.25 13.30 12.27
N LEU A 246 -6.19 14.55 12.71
CA LEU A 246 -5.46 14.95 13.92
C LEU A 246 -6.00 14.21 15.15
N MET A 247 -7.32 14.19 15.32
CA MET A 247 -7.99 13.47 16.41
C MET A 247 -7.66 11.96 16.40
N ALA A 248 -7.57 11.36 15.19
CA ALA A 248 -7.20 9.97 15.02
C ALA A 248 -5.73 9.73 15.40
N LEU A 249 -4.81 10.58 14.97
CA LEU A 249 -3.37 10.48 15.30
C LEU A 249 -3.11 10.62 16.81
N GLU A 250 -3.90 11.40 17.51
CA GLU A 250 -3.82 11.55 18.96
C GLU A 250 -4.35 10.32 19.74
N ARG A 251 -5.06 9.40 19.04
CA ARG A 251 -5.71 8.22 19.60
C ARG A 251 -5.37 6.93 18.85
N LEU A 252 -4.18 6.87 18.26
CA LEU A 252 -3.78 5.70 17.44
C LEU A 252 -3.81 4.39 18.22
N ASP A 253 -3.43 4.38 19.50
CA ASP A 253 -3.46 3.18 20.33
C ASP A 253 -4.89 2.61 20.48
N GLU A 254 -5.89 3.49 20.59
CA GLU A 254 -7.31 3.09 20.62
C GLU A 254 -7.77 2.51 19.27
N ILE A 255 -7.32 3.14 18.16
CA ILE A 255 -7.67 2.72 16.80
C ILE A 255 -7.02 1.38 16.46
N VAL A 256 -5.74 1.23 16.78
CA VAL A 256 -4.99 -0.01 16.56
C VAL A 256 -5.59 -1.15 17.39
N GLY A 257 -5.90 -0.88 18.68
CA GLY A 257 -6.61 -1.80 19.56
C GLY A 257 -6.17 -3.26 19.39
N ASP A 258 -7.12 -4.14 19.08
CA ASP A 258 -6.90 -5.57 18.91
C ASP A 258 -6.37 -5.98 17.52
N THR A 259 -6.11 -5.05 16.61
CA THR A 259 -5.66 -5.33 15.24
C THR A 259 -4.42 -6.23 15.18
N PRO A 260 -3.36 -6.04 15.98
CA PRO A 260 -2.21 -6.94 15.98
C PRO A 260 -2.56 -8.39 16.34
N ALA A 261 -3.43 -8.56 17.33
CA ALA A 261 -3.90 -9.90 17.73
C ALA A 261 -4.81 -10.53 16.68
N LEU A 262 -5.68 -9.75 16.04
CA LEU A 262 -6.49 -10.16 14.89
C LEU A 262 -5.60 -10.68 13.76
N LEU A 263 -4.63 -9.88 13.33
CA LEU A 263 -3.71 -10.24 12.25
C LEU A 263 -2.88 -11.47 12.59
N ALA A 264 -2.43 -11.62 13.84
CA ALA A 264 -1.68 -12.80 14.27
C ALA A 264 -2.53 -14.08 14.17
N ARG A 265 -3.79 -14.06 14.65
CA ARG A 265 -4.72 -15.19 14.52
C ARG A 265 -4.99 -15.53 13.06
N ASN A 266 -5.26 -14.54 12.23
CA ASN A 266 -5.62 -14.76 10.83
C ASN A 266 -4.43 -15.27 10.01
N ARG A 267 -3.20 -14.80 10.29
CA ARG A 267 -1.97 -15.36 9.69
C ARG A 267 -1.77 -16.82 10.05
N ALA A 268 -2.03 -17.18 11.32
CA ALA A 268 -1.93 -18.58 11.74
C ALA A 268 -2.94 -19.48 11.00
N LEU A 269 -4.18 -19.01 10.82
CA LEU A 269 -5.21 -19.72 10.03
C LEU A 269 -4.79 -19.87 8.56
N ALA A 270 -4.31 -18.79 7.92
CA ALA A 270 -3.87 -18.82 6.53
C ALA A 270 -2.64 -19.74 6.35
N ASN A 271 -1.65 -19.66 7.24
CA ASN A 271 -0.48 -20.54 7.19
C ASN A 271 -0.85 -22.00 7.36
N ALA A 272 -1.79 -22.34 8.27
CA ALA A 272 -2.28 -23.71 8.44
C ALA A 272 -3.02 -24.20 7.18
N PHE A 273 -3.85 -23.35 6.57
CA PHE A 273 -4.53 -23.67 5.31
C PHE A 273 -3.52 -23.97 4.18
N PHE A 274 -2.53 -23.10 3.99
CA PHE A 274 -1.52 -23.28 2.93
C PHE A 274 -0.65 -24.51 3.17
N ALA A 275 -0.29 -24.81 4.41
CA ALA A 275 0.50 -25.99 4.75
C ALA A 275 -0.21 -27.32 4.40
N GLY A 276 -1.52 -27.31 4.28
CA GLY A 276 -2.34 -28.47 3.87
C GLY A 276 -2.62 -28.53 2.36
N ARG A 277 -1.96 -27.69 1.52
CA ARG A 277 -2.27 -27.57 0.08
C ARG A 277 -1.04 -27.77 -0.78
N ASP A 278 -1.02 -28.82 -1.59
CA ASP A 278 0.06 -29.09 -2.55
C ASP A 278 -0.13 -28.36 -3.88
N ASP A 279 -1.33 -27.85 -4.16
CA ASP A 279 -1.68 -27.08 -5.36
C ASP A 279 -1.30 -25.60 -5.27
N LEU A 280 -0.92 -25.11 -4.09
CA LEU A 280 -0.48 -23.74 -3.84
C LEU A 280 0.99 -23.68 -3.42
N GLU A 281 1.65 -22.60 -3.81
CA GLU A 281 3.01 -22.27 -3.37
C GLU A 281 3.03 -20.86 -2.79
N VAL A 282 3.38 -20.71 -1.53
CA VAL A 282 3.44 -19.43 -0.83
C VAL A 282 4.39 -19.50 0.35
N ALA A 283 5.16 -18.43 0.59
CA ALA A 283 5.97 -18.31 1.78
C ALA A 283 5.08 -18.09 3.02
N PRO A 284 5.48 -18.59 4.21
CA PRO A 284 4.73 -18.37 5.44
C PRO A 284 4.58 -16.88 5.76
N MET A 285 3.38 -16.49 6.16
CA MET A 285 3.07 -15.12 6.58
C MET A 285 3.66 -14.83 7.97
N THR A 286 4.36 -13.71 8.11
CA THR A 286 4.98 -13.25 9.38
C THR A 286 4.40 -11.93 9.88
N HIS A 287 4.47 -10.87 9.09
CA HIS A 287 3.98 -9.52 9.42
C HIS A 287 2.84 -9.04 8.51
N ASN A 288 2.50 -9.83 7.55
CA ASN A 288 1.68 -9.54 6.39
C ASN A 288 0.22 -9.22 6.73
N VAL A 289 -0.37 -8.30 5.99
CA VAL A 289 -1.82 -8.11 5.85
C VAL A 289 -2.34 -8.86 4.61
N THR A 290 -1.45 -9.09 3.63
CA THR A 290 -1.74 -9.81 2.39
C THR A 290 -0.69 -10.89 2.14
N CYS A 291 -1.01 -11.89 1.32
CA CYS A 291 -0.07 -12.86 0.76
C CYS A 291 -0.37 -13.07 -0.72
N PHE A 292 0.56 -13.74 -1.42
CA PHE A 292 0.52 -13.86 -2.88
C PHE A 292 0.82 -15.30 -3.31
N PRO A 293 -0.07 -16.26 -3.01
CA PRO A 293 0.10 -17.65 -3.40
C PRO A 293 0.10 -17.81 -4.92
N ARG A 294 0.96 -18.71 -5.39
CA ARG A 294 0.99 -19.23 -6.75
C ARG A 294 0.07 -20.45 -6.84
N LEU A 295 -0.79 -20.47 -7.84
CA LEU A 295 -1.55 -21.64 -8.24
C LEU A 295 -0.65 -22.50 -9.16
N ARG A 296 -0.30 -23.72 -8.73
CA ARG A 296 0.62 -24.58 -9.49
C ARG A 296 0.02 -25.10 -10.79
N GLN A 297 -1.30 -25.31 -10.80
CA GLN A 297 -2.06 -25.77 -11.96
C GLN A 297 -3.43 -25.09 -11.99
N GLY A 298 -3.92 -24.76 -13.18
CA GLY A 298 -5.21 -24.10 -13.36
C GLY A 298 -5.11 -22.63 -13.75
N ASP A 299 -6.25 -21.98 -13.82
CA ASP A 299 -6.42 -20.59 -14.23
C ASP A 299 -6.97 -19.76 -13.06
N VAL A 300 -6.23 -18.75 -12.65
CA VAL A 300 -6.59 -17.87 -11.52
C VAL A 300 -7.83 -17.03 -11.81
N ASP A 301 -8.03 -16.60 -13.04
CA ASP A 301 -9.24 -15.85 -13.42
C ASP A 301 -10.48 -16.76 -13.34
N ALA A 302 -10.38 -18.00 -13.81
CA ALA A 302 -11.44 -19.00 -13.67
C ALA A 302 -11.72 -19.31 -12.18
N LEU A 303 -10.68 -19.45 -11.34
CA LEU A 303 -10.82 -19.62 -9.91
C LEU A 303 -11.57 -18.43 -9.28
N ASN A 304 -11.18 -17.19 -9.60
CA ASN A 304 -11.83 -16.00 -9.06
C ASN A 304 -13.30 -15.91 -9.49
N LEU A 305 -13.60 -16.20 -10.76
CA LEU A 305 -14.97 -16.24 -11.26
C LEU A 305 -15.81 -17.30 -10.53
N ARG A 306 -15.26 -18.50 -10.33
CA ARG A 306 -15.92 -19.60 -9.60
C ARG A 306 -16.17 -19.20 -8.13
N LEU A 307 -15.17 -18.65 -7.45
CA LEU A 307 -15.30 -18.18 -6.06
C LEU A 307 -16.42 -17.16 -5.93
N ARG A 308 -16.51 -16.21 -6.82
CA ARG A 308 -17.56 -15.18 -6.81
C ARG A 308 -18.94 -15.75 -7.08
N ALA A 309 -19.06 -16.61 -8.10
CA ALA A 309 -20.35 -17.11 -8.55
C ALA A 309 -20.97 -18.16 -7.62
N ALA A 310 -20.16 -19.07 -7.06
CA ALA A 310 -20.65 -20.22 -6.29
C ALA A 310 -20.38 -20.13 -4.80
N TYR A 311 -19.41 -19.30 -4.38
CA TYR A 311 -18.91 -19.29 -2.99
C TYR A 311 -19.02 -17.92 -2.32
N ASP A 312 -19.58 -16.92 -3.00
CA ASP A 312 -19.70 -15.54 -2.49
C ASP A 312 -18.39 -15.03 -1.87
N THR A 313 -17.27 -15.38 -2.53
CA THR A 313 -15.90 -15.14 -2.07
C THR A 313 -15.10 -14.45 -3.16
N SER A 314 -14.11 -13.62 -2.81
CA SER A 314 -13.23 -12.97 -3.79
C SER A 314 -11.76 -13.09 -3.41
N ILE A 315 -10.92 -13.19 -4.42
CA ILE A 315 -9.47 -13.00 -4.38
C ILE A 315 -9.11 -11.89 -5.39
N VAL A 316 -7.86 -11.47 -5.44
CA VAL A 316 -7.41 -10.54 -6.50
C VAL A 316 -6.49 -11.29 -7.46
N PRO A 317 -6.86 -11.41 -8.76
CA PRO A 317 -6.00 -12.03 -9.76
C PRO A 317 -4.62 -11.40 -9.84
N GLY A 318 -3.59 -12.26 -9.97
CA GLY A 318 -2.20 -11.84 -9.97
C GLY A 318 -1.76 -11.12 -11.25
N CYS A 319 -2.55 -11.21 -12.33
CA CYS A 319 -2.31 -10.43 -13.56
C CYS A 319 -2.21 -8.92 -13.28
N PHE A 320 -2.95 -8.39 -12.29
CA PHE A 320 -2.85 -7.00 -11.84
C PHE A 320 -1.54 -6.65 -11.13
N PHE A 321 -0.73 -7.63 -10.81
CA PHE A 321 0.61 -7.47 -10.22
C PHE A 321 1.71 -7.96 -11.16
N GLY A 322 1.33 -8.44 -12.36
CA GLY A 322 2.24 -8.90 -13.40
C GLY A 322 2.52 -10.42 -13.38
N LEU A 323 1.87 -11.22 -12.54
CA LEU A 323 2.03 -12.67 -12.45
C LEU A 323 0.66 -13.38 -12.52
N ALA A 324 0.27 -13.86 -13.70
CA ALA A 324 -1.06 -14.42 -13.94
C ALA A 324 -1.35 -15.74 -13.21
N ASP A 325 -0.32 -16.51 -12.84
CA ASP A 325 -0.42 -17.75 -12.08
C ASP A 325 -0.49 -17.56 -10.55
N HIS A 326 -0.54 -16.32 -10.08
CA HIS A 326 -0.66 -15.94 -8.67
C HIS A 326 -2.00 -15.26 -8.39
N PHE A 327 -2.35 -15.16 -7.10
CA PHE A 327 -3.45 -14.32 -6.65
C PHE A 327 -3.13 -13.67 -5.29
N ARG A 328 -3.62 -12.45 -5.07
CA ARG A 328 -3.49 -11.81 -3.77
C ARG A 328 -4.67 -12.18 -2.88
N LEU A 329 -4.35 -12.57 -1.65
CA LEU A 329 -5.28 -12.84 -0.56
C LEU A 329 -4.95 -11.95 0.63
N GLY A 330 -5.96 -11.34 1.26
CA GLY A 330 -5.83 -10.53 2.46
C GLY A 330 -6.37 -11.23 3.69
N VAL A 331 -5.71 -11.00 4.83
CA VAL A 331 -6.08 -11.56 6.14
C VAL A 331 -6.50 -10.49 7.15
N GLY A 332 -6.74 -9.26 6.68
CA GLY A 332 -7.10 -8.14 7.55
C GLY A 332 -8.55 -8.14 8.05
N GLN A 333 -9.42 -9.00 7.55
CA GLN A 333 -10.84 -9.03 7.89
C GLN A 333 -11.14 -9.79 9.21
N PRO A 334 -12.36 -9.71 9.77
CA PRO A 334 -12.74 -10.49 10.97
C PRO A 334 -12.39 -11.98 10.82
N THR A 335 -11.92 -12.59 11.91
CA THR A 335 -11.38 -13.96 11.90
C THR A 335 -12.36 -14.98 11.32
N GLU A 336 -13.64 -14.86 11.66
CA GLU A 336 -14.71 -15.75 11.17
C GLU A 336 -14.88 -15.62 9.66
N MET A 337 -14.75 -14.41 9.12
CA MET A 337 -14.83 -14.17 7.67
C MET A 337 -13.60 -14.76 6.96
N VAL A 338 -12.41 -14.59 7.51
CA VAL A 338 -11.19 -15.18 6.94
C VAL A 338 -11.26 -16.71 6.95
N ALA A 339 -11.63 -17.30 8.08
CA ALA A 339 -11.76 -18.75 8.20
C ALA A 339 -12.77 -19.34 7.20
N ALA A 340 -13.98 -18.74 7.13
CA ALA A 340 -15.01 -19.17 6.20
C ALA A 340 -14.62 -18.95 4.73
N GLY A 341 -13.90 -17.86 4.44
CA GLY A 341 -13.38 -17.59 3.10
C GLY A 341 -12.32 -18.61 2.67
N LEU A 342 -11.39 -18.98 3.56
CA LEU A 342 -10.37 -20.00 3.29
C LEU A 342 -11.00 -21.39 3.05
N GLU A 343 -12.02 -21.76 3.82
CA GLU A 343 -12.76 -23.01 3.58
C GLU A 343 -13.38 -23.05 2.17
N ARG A 344 -13.99 -21.93 1.74
CA ARG A 344 -14.58 -21.79 0.41
C ARG A 344 -13.53 -21.81 -0.71
N LEU A 345 -12.39 -21.16 -0.47
CA LEU A 345 -11.24 -21.22 -1.38
C LEU A 345 -10.78 -22.69 -1.55
N GLY A 346 -10.66 -23.44 -0.45
CA GLY A 346 -10.31 -24.87 -0.50
C GLY A 346 -11.25 -25.68 -1.37
N ARG A 347 -12.57 -25.53 -1.16
CA ARG A 347 -13.59 -26.22 -1.98
C ARG A 347 -13.50 -25.85 -3.46
N ALA A 348 -13.31 -24.57 -3.77
CA ALA A 348 -13.20 -24.13 -5.16
C ALA A 348 -11.93 -24.67 -5.83
N LEU A 349 -10.81 -24.79 -5.10
CA LEU A 349 -9.57 -25.40 -5.58
C LEU A 349 -9.76 -26.91 -5.82
N ASP A 350 -10.42 -27.63 -4.90
CA ASP A 350 -10.70 -29.07 -5.04
C ASP A 350 -11.59 -29.39 -6.26
N GLU A 351 -12.41 -28.45 -6.72
CA GLU A 351 -13.23 -28.57 -7.92
C GLU A 351 -12.48 -28.26 -9.22
N LEU A 352 -11.31 -27.61 -9.15
CA LEU A 352 -10.46 -27.31 -10.30
C LEU A 352 -9.41 -28.40 -10.57
N ALA A 353 -9.15 -29.27 -9.56
CA ALA A 353 -8.25 -30.40 -9.67
C ALA A 353 -8.91 -31.56 -10.43
#